data_b6c5be3456756f89d52a6a87b90c9490
#
_entry.id   b6c5be3456756f89d52a6a87b90c9490
#
_cell.length_a   1.000
_cell.length_b   1.000
_cell.length_c   1.000
_cell.angle_alpha   90.00
_cell.angle_beta   90.00
_cell.angle_gamma   90.00
#
_symmetry.space_group_name_H-M   'P 1'
#
loop_
_entity.id
_entity.type
_entity.pdbx_description
1 polymer ?
#
loop_
_entity_poly.entity_id
_entity_poly.type
_entity_poly.pdbx_seq_one_letter_code
_entity_poly.pdbx_strand_id
1 'polypeptide(L)'
;MRNLKIRLKKKENPLTKYIRDQIEHENNCVMIITGNTGSGKTMSCLGLASGLVAQDFPVDYIAQSMIRIQEIMLEALDNPEKFYGKVIIYEEPQTEITNKRSMSNEAVSFTNMLSTFRDLRCIFIMTTPRLHQITKDSLQYIDFWLETQYIDREHNLCHLKIKYADFNELTQKTYWKYPEVSYEGVIYRFDRLAVKLLPKKLADYYKEAKREFQRSLFRKDLEKNKRKRDKFIVKKEKPKRVCPSCKYEWETIVKNPKKCPNCQERLQRATTT
;
A
#
# COMPACT_ATOMS: atom_id res chain seq x y z
N MET A 1 4.49 9.49 29.24
CA MET A 1 4.98 9.32 27.85
C MET A 1 6.50 9.20 27.88
N ARG A 2 7.04 8.07 27.44
CA ARG A 2 8.51 7.88 27.39
C ARG A 2 9.02 8.27 26.01
N ASN A 3 10.10 9.06 25.96
CA ASN A 3 10.77 9.32 24.69
C ASN A 3 11.57 8.09 24.26
N LEU A 4 11.54 7.76 22.97
CA LEU A 4 12.38 6.71 22.42
C LEU A 4 13.85 7.15 22.51
N LYS A 5 14.66 6.45 23.31
CA LYS A 5 16.10 6.69 23.47
C LYS A 5 16.89 5.53 22.89
N ILE A 6 17.70 5.81 21.88
CA ILE A 6 18.60 4.83 21.25
C ILE A 6 20.00 5.05 21.84
N ARG A 7 20.54 4.08 22.57
CA ARG A 7 21.88 4.16 23.14
C ARG A 7 22.91 3.57 22.19
N LEU A 8 23.86 4.37 21.75
CA LEU A 8 24.97 3.92 20.92
C LEU A 8 26.22 3.68 21.78
N LYS A 9 26.86 2.52 21.58
CA LYS A 9 28.16 2.16 22.16
C LYS A 9 29.33 2.54 21.24
N LYS A 10 29.07 2.66 19.96
CA LYS A 10 30.02 3.02 18.90
C LYS A 10 29.34 3.93 17.88
N LYS A 11 30.11 4.59 17.04
CA LYS A 11 29.58 5.44 15.97
C LYS A 11 28.96 4.57 14.87
N GLU A 12 27.64 4.43 14.93
CA GLU A 12 26.82 3.67 13.96
C GLU A 12 25.51 4.41 13.68
N ASN A 13 24.79 3.97 12.62
CA ASN A 13 23.49 4.56 12.30
C ASN A 13 22.46 4.19 13.39
N PRO A 14 21.83 5.18 14.05
CA PRO A 14 20.89 4.92 15.15
C PRO A 14 19.68 4.07 14.73
N LEU A 15 19.13 4.28 13.54
CA LEU A 15 18.00 3.50 13.05
C LEU A 15 18.38 2.04 12.82
N THR A 16 19.53 1.78 12.21
CA THR A 16 20.04 0.43 12.00
C THR A 16 20.27 -0.29 13.32
N LYS A 17 20.84 0.40 14.32
CA LYS A 17 21.00 -0.12 15.69
C LYS A 17 19.66 -0.51 16.31
N TYR A 18 18.70 0.42 16.27
CA TYR A 18 17.36 0.17 16.81
C TYR A 18 16.70 -1.05 16.16
N ILE A 19 16.70 -1.12 14.82
CA ILE A 19 16.09 -2.22 14.08
C ILE A 19 16.75 -3.56 14.45
N ARG A 20 18.08 -3.59 14.52
CA ARG A 20 18.80 -4.80 14.95
C ARG A 20 18.37 -5.24 16.33
N ASP A 21 18.33 -4.30 17.30
CA ASP A 21 17.90 -4.58 18.65
C ASP A 21 16.46 -5.13 18.69
N GLN A 22 15.54 -4.58 17.88
CA GLN A 22 14.17 -5.10 17.78
C GLN A 22 14.15 -6.55 17.27
N ILE A 23 14.84 -6.82 16.20
CA ILE A 23 14.90 -8.17 15.59
C ILE A 23 15.53 -9.18 16.57
N GLU A 24 16.61 -8.80 17.26
CA GLU A 24 17.25 -9.63 18.29
C GLU A 24 16.32 -9.92 19.48
N HIS A 25 15.41 -9.00 19.84
CA HIS A 25 14.40 -9.19 20.87
C HIS A 25 13.09 -9.78 20.36
N GLU A 26 13.15 -10.47 19.21
CA GLU A 26 12.00 -11.17 18.61
C GLU A 26 10.83 -10.25 18.19
N ASN A 27 11.12 -8.97 17.98
CA ASN A 27 10.15 -8.01 17.46
C ASN A 27 10.32 -7.81 15.96
N ASN A 28 9.32 -7.22 15.33
CA ASN A 28 9.41 -6.70 13.97
C ASN A 28 9.71 -5.20 13.99
N CYS A 29 9.86 -4.61 12.79
CA CYS A 29 9.88 -3.16 12.63
C CYS A 29 9.09 -2.76 11.40
N VAL A 30 8.08 -1.93 11.59
CA VAL A 30 7.19 -1.43 10.54
C VAL A 30 7.49 0.04 10.27
N MET A 31 7.82 0.38 9.04
CA MET A 31 8.16 1.76 8.65
C MET A 31 7.29 2.23 7.49
N ILE A 32 7.02 3.53 7.46
CA ILE A 32 6.37 4.19 6.33
C ILE A 32 7.21 5.35 5.81
N ILE A 33 7.44 5.38 4.49
CA ILE A 33 8.15 6.47 3.82
C ILE A 33 7.14 7.29 3.02
N THR A 34 7.07 8.59 3.34
CA THR A 34 6.17 9.52 2.65
C THR A 34 6.93 10.60 1.89
N GLY A 35 6.23 11.28 0.98
CA GLY A 35 6.75 12.42 0.24
C GLY A 35 6.08 12.62 -1.11
N ASN A 36 6.31 13.75 -1.74
CA ASN A 36 5.72 14.08 -3.03
C ASN A 36 6.15 13.13 -4.15
N THR A 37 5.42 13.11 -5.25
CA THR A 37 5.84 12.39 -6.46
C THR A 37 7.19 12.91 -6.93
N GLY A 38 8.12 11.99 -7.23
CA GLY A 38 9.49 12.37 -7.65
C GLY A 38 10.44 12.73 -6.50
N SER A 39 10.01 12.72 -5.24
CA SER A 39 10.88 13.04 -4.07
C SER A 39 11.89 11.94 -3.71
N GLY A 40 11.89 10.82 -4.43
CA GLY A 40 12.85 9.73 -4.18
C GLY A 40 12.37 8.66 -3.20
N LYS A 41 11.10 8.63 -2.79
CA LYS A 41 10.54 7.64 -1.83
C LYS A 41 10.98 6.20 -2.10
N THR A 42 10.69 5.72 -3.30
CA THR A 42 11.03 4.35 -3.70
C THR A 42 12.53 4.10 -3.67
N MET A 43 13.32 5.04 -4.22
CA MET A 43 14.78 4.90 -4.23
C MET A 43 15.37 4.94 -2.81
N SER A 44 14.81 5.77 -1.93
CA SER A 44 15.19 5.80 -0.51
C SER A 44 14.79 4.53 0.22
N CYS A 45 13.58 4.00 -0.07
CA CYS A 45 13.11 2.74 0.48
C CYS A 45 14.07 1.59 0.14
N LEU A 46 14.40 1.45 -1.14
CA LEU A 46 15.33 0.43 -1.62
C LEU A 46 16.75 0.62 -1.09
N GLY A 47 17.23 1.88 -1.02
CA GLY A 47 18.53 2.21 -0.44
C GLY A 47 18.60 1.88 1.05
N LEU A 48 17.54 2.18 1.80
CA LEU A 48 17.41 1.83 3.21
C LEU A 48 17.39 0.30 3.39
N ALA A 49 16.57 -0.40 2.61
CA ALA A 49 16.48 -1.86 2.64
C ALA A 49 17.85 -2.52 2.36
N SER A 50 18.55 -2.08 1.32
CA SER A 50 19.90 -2.57 1.00
C SER A 50 20.90 -2.32 2.14
N GLY A 51 20.82 -1.15 2.79
CA GLY A 51 21.68 -0.82 3.93
C GLY A 51 21.38 -1.63 5.20
N LEU A 52 20.13 -2.07 5.38
CA LEU A 52 19.72 -2.86 6.55
C LEU A 52 20.12 -4.33 6.44
N VAL A 53 20.00 -4.91 5.26
CA VAL A 53 20.22 -6.36 5.06
C VAL A 53 21.67 -6.71 4.72
N ALA A 54 22.52 -5.70 4.46
CA ALA A 54 23.95 -5.88 4.08
C ALA A 54 24.20 -6.83 2.89
N GLN A 55 23.17 -7.13 2.09
CA GLN A 55 23.21 -7.99 0.91
C GLN A 55 22.44 -7.33 -0.23
N ASP A 56 22.60 -7.81 -1.44
CA ASP A 56 21.77 -7.41 -2.57
C ASP A 56 20.31 -7.66 -2.21
N PHE A 57 19.49 -6.58 -2.22
CA PHE A 57 18.10 -6.64 -1.82
C PHE A 57 17.30 -7.48 -2.84
N PRO A 58 16.67 -8.58 -2.43
CA PRO A 58 15.90 -9.40 -3.36
C PRO A 58 14.65 -8.67 -3.81
N VAL A 59 14.52 -8.43 -5.10
CA VAL A 59 13.36 -7.77 -5.73
C VAL A 59 12.06 -8.55 -5.47
N ASP A 60 12.16 -9.83 -5.19
CA ASP A 60 11.03 -10.74 -4.95
C ASP A 60 10.20 -10.36 -3.71
N TYR A 61 10.78 -9.60 -2.77
CA TYR A 61 10.08 -9.13 -1.57
C TYR A 61 9.49 -7.72 -1.72
N ILE A 62 9.38 -7.23 -2.96
CA ILE A 62 8.69 -5.98 -3.28
C ILE A 62 7.27 -6.31 -3.77
N ALA A 63 6.26 -5.90 -3.00
CA ALA A 63 4.87 -6.00 -3.38
C ALA A 63 4.36 -4.66 -3.90
N GLN A 64 3.56 -4.71 -4.96
CA GLN A 64 2.85 -3.57 -5.53
C GLN A 64 1.33 -3.80 -5.54
N SER A 65 0.88 -4.89 -4.92
CA SER A 65 -0.54 -5.23 -4.74
C SER A 65 -0.76 -5.96 -3.43
N MET A 66 -1.99 -5.91 -2.94
CA MET A 66 -2.40 -6.64 -1.73
C MET A 66 -2.25 -8.15 -1.90
N ILE A 67 -2.55 -8.68 -3.08
CA ILE A 67 -2.37 -10.11 -3.38
C ILE A 67 -0.89 -10.50 -3.21
N ARG A 68 0.02 -9.72 -3.82
CA ARG A 68 1.45 -10.05 -3.75
C ARG A 68 2.00 -9.98 -2.32
N ILE A 69 1.55 -9.00 -1.52
CA ILE A 69 1.98 -8.92 -0.12
C ILE A 69 1.47 -10.12 0.69
N GLN A 70 0.24 -10.57 0.45
CA GLN A 70 -0.31 -11.76 1.09
C GLN A 70 0.45 -13.04 0.70
N GLU A 71 0.86 -13.20 -0.55
CA GLU A 71 1.71 -14.31 -1.00
C GLU A 71 3.05 -14.32 -0.27
N ILE A 72 3.72 -13.15 -0.16
CA ILE A 72 4.99 -13.02 0.57
C ILE A 72 4.79 -13.35 2.05
N MET A 73 3.68 -12.91 2.65
CA MET A 73 3.37 -13.17 4.05
C MET A 73 3.11 -14.66 4.31
N LEU A 74 2.40 -15.35 3.42
CA LEU A 74 2.21 -16.80 3.49
C LEU A 74 3.55 -17.53 3.38
N GLU A 75 4.39 -17.16 2.43
CA GLU A 75 5.73 -17.73 2.30
C GLU A 75 6.56 -17.50 3.58
N ALA A 76 6.42 -16.34 4.22
CA ALA A 76 7.11 -16.02 5.45
C ALA A 76 6.60 -16.82 6.66
N LEU A 77 5.31 -17.12 6.72
CA LEU A 77 4.74 -17.99 7.75
C LEU A 77 5.15 -19.45 7.57
N ASP A 78 5.22 -19.92 6.32
CA ASP A 78 5.65 -21.29 5.99
C ASP A 78 7.16 -21.49 6.20
N ASN A 79 7.96 -20.42 6.05
CA ASN A 79 9.43 -20.47 6.13
C ASN A 79 9.98 -19.30 6.97
N PRO A 80 9.67 -19.18 8.26
CA PRO A 80 10.01 -18.02 9.08
C PRO A 80 11.51 -17.75 9.15
N GLU A 81 12.35 -18.78 9.19
CA GLU A 81 13.82 -18.64 9.23
C GLU A 81 14.38 -17.93 7.99
N LYS A 82 13.79 -18.15 6.82
CA LYS A 82 14.17 -17.48 5.57
C LYS A 82 13.94 -15.96 5.65
N PHE A 83 12.95 -15.54 6.41
CA PHE A 83 12.53 -14.15 6.52
C PHE A 83 13.08 -13.40 7.73
N TYR A 84 13.76 -14.10 8.64
CA TYR A 84 14.34 -13.47 9.82
C TYR A 84 15.27 -12.31 9.44
N GLY A 85 14.97 -11.10 9.94
CA GLY A 85 15.72 -9.89 9.64
C GLY A 85 15.63 -9.40 8.18
N LYS A 86 14.83 -10.03 7.33
CA LYS A 86 14.66 -9.59 5.94
C LYS A 86 13.74 -8.37 5.85
N VAL A 87 13.88 -7.65 4.74
CA VAL A 87 13.04 -6.49 4.44
C VAL A 87 11.97 -6.88 3.42
N ILE A 88 10.72 -6.56 3.74
CA ILE A 88 9.58 -6.68 2.84
C ILE A 88 9.10 -5.26 2.52
N ILE A 89 8.89 -4.96 1.25
CA ILE A 89 8.45 -3.63 0.80
C ILE A 89 7.05 -3.73 0.20
N TYR A 90 6.14 -2.84 0.65
CA TYR A 90 4.86 -2.62 0.00
C TYR A 90 4.79 -1.22 -0.59
N GLU A 91 4.84 -1.15 -1.93
CA GLU A 91 4.78 0.12 -2.63
C GLU A 91 3.35 0.57 -2.89
N GLU A 92 3.11 1.84 -2.57
CA GLU A 92 1.87 2.55 -2.86
C GLU A 92 0.58 1.82 -2.39
N PRO A 93 0.53 1.31 -1.13
CA PRO A 93 -0.65 0.62 -0.59
C PRO A 93 -1.94 1.45 -0.72
N GLN A 94 -1.84 2.78 -0.76
CA GLN A 94 -3.00 3.67 -0.91
C GLN A 94 -3.77 3.49 -2.23
N THR A 95 -3.23 2.79 -3.21
CA THR A 95 -3.95 2.47 -4.45
C THR A 95 -5.07 1.47 -4.22
N GLU A 96 -4.91 0.60 -3.23
CA GLU A 96 -5.88 -0.43 -2.84
C GLU A 96 -6.48 -0.16 -1.45
N ILE A 97 -5.68 0.40 -0.52
CA ILE A 97 -6.02 0.59 0.90
C ILE A 97 -6.06 2.09 1.20
N THR A 98 -7.20 2.72 1.01
CA THR A 98 -7.33 4.15 1.28
C THR A 98 -8.15 4.42 2.54
N ASN A 99 -7.84 5.51 3.24
CA ASN A 99 -8.63 6.00 4.37
C ASN A 99 -10.11 6.26 4.00
N LYS A 100 -10.39 6.60 2.72
CA LYS A 100 -11.76 6.78 2.19
C LYS A 100 -12.54 5.46 2.09
N ARG A 101 -11.85 4.31 2.15
CA ARG A 101 -12.41 2.95 2.09
C ARG A 101 -11.94 2.12 3.28
N SER A 102 -11.88 2.74 4.47
CA SER A 102 -11.38 2.09 5.69
C SER A 102 -12.11 0.79 6.06
N MET A 103 -13.36 0.66 5.63
CA MET A 103 -14.17 -0.56 5.83
C MET A 103 -14.17 -1.49 4.61
N SER A 104 -13.31 -1.28 3.61
CA SER A 104 -13.18 -2.26 2.53
C SER A 104 -12.50 -3.54 3.04
N ASN A 105 -12.81 -4.66 2.40
CA ASN A 105 -12.20 -5.95 2.75
C ASN A 105 -10.67 -5.88 2.69
N GLU A 106 -10.13 -5.14 1.73
CA GLU A 106 -8.68 -4.96 1.56
C GLU A 106 -8.08 -4.18 2.74
N ALA A 107 -8.74 -3.11 3.20
CA ALA A 107 -8.26 -2.30 4.32
C ALA A 107 -8.29 -3.09 5.64
N VAL A 108 -9.36 -3.84 5.88
CA VAL A 108 -9.49 -4.73 7.06
C VAL A 108 -8.43 -5.82 7.00
N SER A 109 -8.29 -6.50 5.85
CA SER A 109 -7.29 -7.56 5.64
C SER A 109 -5.87 -7.05 5.87
N PHE A 110 -5.56 -5.83 5.41
CA PHE A 110 -4.25 -5.21 5.63
C PHE A 110 -3.99 -4.90 7.09
N THR A 111 -4.97 -4.36 7.81
CA THR A 111 -4.83 -4.08 9.24
C THR A 111 -4.63 -5.38 10.03
N ASN A 112 -5.38 -6.43 9.71
CA ASN A 112 -5.21 -7.75 10.31
C ASN A 112 -3.82 -8.33 10.00
N MET A 113 -3.33 -8.19 8.77
CA MET A 113 -1.99 -8.60 8.39
C MET A 113 -0.93 -7.89 9.24
N LEU A 114 -1.02 -6.57 9.41
CA LEU A 114 -0.08 -5.81 10.25
C LEU A 114 -0.12 -6.25 11.71
N SER A 115 -1.29 -6.62 12.25
CA SER A 115 -1.41 -7.10 13.61
C SER A 115 -0.75 -8.48 13.84
N THR A 116 -0.76 -9.34 12.82
CA THR A 116 -0.17 -10.69 12.86
C THR A 116 1.30 -10.72 12.40
N PHE A 117 1.80 -9.60 11.85
CA PHE A 117 3.16 -9.49 11.33
C PHE A 117 4.26 -9.65 12.39
N ARG A 118 3.91 -9.46 13.66
CA ARG A 118 4.84 -9.46 14.79
C ARG A 118 5.68 -10.73 14.87
N ASP A 119 5.12 -11.88 14.56
CA ASP A 119 5.78 -13.18 14.72
C ASP A 119 6.85 -13.47 13.65
N LEU A 120 6.90 -12.68 12.57
CA LEU A 120 7.80 -12.92 11.44
C LEU A 120 9.21 -12.34 11.64
N ARG A 121 9.43 -11.53 12.68
CA ARG A 121 10.75 -10.92 13.00
C ARG A 121 11.42 -10.30 11.78
N CYS A 122 10.68 -9.64 10.94
CA CYS A 122 11.18 -9.01 9.71
C CYS A 122 10.90 -7.51 9.70
N ILE A 123 11.43 -6.84 8.71
CA ILE A 123 11.32 -5.39 8.54
C ILE A 123 10.31 -5.12 7.43
N PHE A 124 9.25 -4.39 7.74
CA PHE A 124 8.23 -4.04 6.77
C PHE A 124 8.28 -2.55 6.43
N ILE A 125 8.47 -2.21 5.16
CA ILE A 125 8.56 -0.82 4.71
C ILE A 125 7.46 -0.53 3.69
N MET A 126 6.66 0.49 3.97
CA MET A 126 5.63 0.99 3.04
C MET A 126 6.04 2.32 2.43
N THR A 127 5.64 2.57 1.19
CA THR A 127 5.79 3.89 0.57
C THR A 127 4.44 4.46 0.17
N THR A 128 4.16 5.70 0.54
CA THR A 128 2.91 6.40 0.19
C THR A 128 3.18 7.89 -0.06
N PRO A 129 2.41 8.58 -0.91
CA PRO A 129 2.56 10.02 -1.07
C PRO A 129 2.29 10.81 0.21
N ARG A 130 1.29 10.41 0.99
CA ARG A 130 0.83 11.12 2.18
C ARG A 130 0.41 10.15 3.28
N LEU A 131 0.82 10.41 4.53
CA LEU A 131 0.50 9.56 5.68
C LEU A 131 -1.02 9.36 5.88
N HIS A 132 -1.81 10.42 5.71
CA HIS A 132 -3.27 10.37 5.89
C HIS A 132 -4.02 9.50 4.85
N GLN A 133 -3.33 8.99 3.83
CA GLN A 133 -3.91 8.06 2.86
C GLN A 133 -4.02 6.63 3.41
N ILE A 134 -3.25 6.31 4.45
CA ILE A 134 -3.32 5.04 5.17
C ILE A 134 -4.42 5.13 6.23
N THR A 135 -5.10 4.02 6.50
CA THR A 135 -6.16 3.97 7.51
C THR A 135 -5.62 4.26 8.90
N LYS A 136 -6.44 4.88 9.75
CA LYS A 136 -6.05 5.20 11.14
C LYS A 136 -5.70 3.94 11.93
N ASP A 137 -6.45 2.86 11.71
CA ASP A 137 -6.25 1.59 12.40
C ASP A 137 -4.91 0.94 12.04
N SER A 138 -4.45 1.12 10.80
CA SER A 138 -3.13 0.63 10.38
C SER A 138 -1.97 1.48 10.92
N LEU A 139 -2.19 2.78 11.20
CA LEU A 139 -1.14 3.67 11.71
C LEU A 139 -0.62 3.28 13.10
N GLN A 140 -1.41 2.60 13.93
CA GLN A 140 -1.00 2.14 15.25
C GLN A 140 0.08 1.05 15.22
N TYR A 141 0.24 0.36 14.09
CA TYR A 141 1.25 -0.70 13.90
C TYR A 141 2.55 -0.19 13.30
N ILE A 142 2.65 1.11 12.99
CA ILE A 142 3.83 1.72 12.37
C ILE A 142 4.77 2.23 13.46
N ASP A 143 6.01 1.77 13.47
CA ASP A 143 7.04 2.22 14.41
C ASP A 143 7.68 3.53 13.97
N PHE A 144 8.00 3.68 12.68
CA PHE A 144 8.66 4.87 12.16
C PHE A 144 7.96 5.47 10.95
N TRP A 145 7.87 6.79 10.95
CA TRP A 145 7.51 7.60 9.80
C TRP A 145 8.74 8.37 9.30
N LEU A 146 9.13 8.09 8.05
CA LEU A 146 10.18 8.77 7.35
C LEU A 146 9.57 9.65 6.25
N GLU A 147 9.96 10.92 6.20
CA GLU A 147 9.45 11.88 5.21
C GLU A 147 10.58 12.37 4.33
N THR A 148 10.51 12.10 3.02
CA THR A 148 11.53 12.55 2.07
C THR A 148 11.55 14.08 1.99
N GLN A 149 12.73 14.68 2.13
CA GLN A 149 12.93 16.11 2.09
C GLN A 149 13.49 16.54 0.73
N TYR A 150 14.67 16.07 0.39
CA TYR A 150 15.33 16.35 -0.88
C TYR A 150 16.34 15.26 -1.24
N ILE A 151 16.71 15.23 -2.52
CA ILE A 151 17.74 14.33 -3.06
C ILE A 151 19.00 15.17 -3.31
N ASP A 152 20.08 14.77 -2.65
CA ASP A 152 21.42 15.23 -2.96
C ASP A 152 21.98 14.34 -4.07
N ARG A 153 21.99 14.87 -5.28
CA ARG A 153 22.42 14.13 -6.48
C ARG A 153 23.94 14.01 -6.57
N GLU A 154 24.65 14.95 -5.99
CA GLU A 154 26.11 14.98 -5.99
C GLU A 154 26.67 13.82 -5.16
N HIS A 155 26.13 13.63 -3.97
CA HIS A 155 26.53 12.55 -3.07
C HIS A 155 25.70 11.27 -3.21
N ASN A 156 24.72 11.25 -4.10
CA ASN A 156 23.78 10.14 -4.30
C ASN A 156 23.04 9.74 -3.01
N LEU A 157 22.56 10.75 -2.27
CA LEU A 157 21.86 10.60 -1.01
C LEU A 157 20.42 11.11 -1.10
N CYS A 158 19.52 10.52 -0.35
CA CYS A 158 18.22 11.10 -0.05
C CYS A 158 18.15 11.46 1.43
N HIS A 159 17.75 12.68 1.73
CA HIS A 159 17.58 13.17 3.07
C HIS A 159 16.13 13.02 3.52
N LEU A 160 15.95 12.39 4.67
CA LEU A 160 14.66 12.07 5.26
C LEU A 160 14.55 12.70 6.65
N LYS A 161 13.36 13.17 7.01
CA LYS A 161 12.99 13.36 8.41
C LYS A 161 12.55 12.04 8.97
N ILE A 162 12.93 11.75 10.22
CA ILE A 162 12.53 10.52 10.91
C ILE A 162 11.74 10.87 12.17
N LYS A 163 10.63 10.19 12.36
CA LYS A 163 9.81 10.25 13.57
C LYS A 163 9.44 8.83 13.98
N TYR A 164 9.28 8.59 15.26
CA TYR A 164 8.72 7.34 15.78
C TYR A 164 7.29 7.55 16.26
N ALA A 165 6.52 6.47 16.27
CA ALA A 165 5.16 6.45 16.76
C ALA A 165 5.13 6.32 18.30
N ASP A 166 4.36 7.17 18.97
CA ASP A 166 4.01 7.07 20.38
C ASP A 166 2.48 6.96 20.46
N PHE A 167 1.98 5.72 20.55
CA PHE A 167 0.56 5.47 20.64
C PHE A 167 0.06 5.72 22.06
N ASN A 168 -0.97 6.52 22.18
CA ASN A 168 -1.63 6.80 23.45
C ASN A 168 -2.95 6.02 23.53
N GLU A 169 -2.98 5.01 24.38
CA GLU A 169 -4.13 4.11 24.55
C GLU A 169 -5.39 4.83 25.04
N LEU A 170 -5.24 5.85 25.90
CA LEU A 170 -6.38 6.59 26.45
C LEU A 170 -7.09 7.43 25.38
N THR A 171 -6.33 8.06 24.49
CA THR A 171 -6.89 8.93 23.43
C THR A 171 -7.05 8.21 22.10
N GLN A 172 -6.57 6.96 21.99
CA GLN A 172 -6.53 6.17 20.74
C GLN A 172 -5.87 6.93 19.59
N LYS A 173 -4.82 7.71 19.90
CA LYS A 173 -4.10 8.54 18.93
C LYS A 173 -2.62 8.20 18.88
N THR A 174 -2.08 8.17 17.66
CA THR A 174 -0.64 8.09 17.42
C THR A 174 -0.05 9.50 17.37
N TYR A 175 0.94 9.75 18.20
CA TYR A 175 1.74 10.97 18.21
C TYR A 175 3.10 10.69 17.58
N TRP A 176 3.54 11.57 16.69
CA TRP A 176 4.80 11.42 15.96
C TRP A 176 5.88 12.27 16.61
N LYS A 177 6.85 11.62 17.23
CA LYS A 177 7.93 12.26 17.98
C LYS A 177 9.29 11.99 17.32
N TYR A 178 10.27 12.82 17.64
CA TYR A 178 11.65 12.59 17.21
C TYR A 178 12.34 11.68 18.23
N PRO A 179 13.05 10.63 17.79
CA PRO A 179 13.83 9.81 18.71
C PRO A 179 15.04 10.58 19.26
N GLU A 180 15.50 10.17 20.40
CA GLU A 180 16.72 10.67 21.03
C GLU A 180 17.82 9.60 20.93
N VAL A 181 19.04 10.03 20.67
CA VAL A 181 20.22 9.17 20.58
C VAL A 181 21.18 9.57 21.68
N SER A 182 21.55 8.62 22.52
CA SER A 182 22.59 8.80 23.53
C SER A 182 23.90 8.18 23.05
N TYR A 183 24.93 8.99 22.89
CA TYR A 183 26.28 8.58 22.51
C TYR A 183 27.30 9.29 23.40
N GLU A 184 28.23 8.57 24.03
CA GLU A 184 29.25 9.09 24.94
C GLU A 184 28.68 10.00 26.04
N GLY A 185 27.49 9.65 26.57
CA GLY A 185 26.82 10.40 27.65
C GLY A 185 26.05 11.64 27.17
N VAL A 186 26.20 12.04 25.90
CA VAL A 186 25.47 13.18 25.32
C VAL A 186 24.20 12.69 24.63
N ILE A 187 23.11 13.44 24.80
CA ILE A 187 21.81 13.14 24.16
C ILE A 187 21.61 14.07 22.98
N TYR A 188 21.40 13.49 21.84
CA TYR A 188 21.12 14.19 20.57
C TYR A 188 19.70 13.87 20.10
N ARG A 189 19.04 14.85 19.49
CA ARG A 189 17.80 14.64 18.76
C ARG A 189 18.13 14.01 17.41
N PHE A 190 17.57 12.85 17.13
CA PHE A 190 17.71 12.15 15.87
C PHE A 190 16.50 12.45 14.98
N ASP A 191 16.55 13.54 14.23
CA ASP A 191 15.44 14.00 13.38
C ASP A 191 15.71 13.88 11.89
N ARG A 192 16.94 13.55 11.49
CA ARG A 192 17.37 13.44 10.09
C ARG A 192 18.13 12.16 9.82
N LEU A 193 17.87 11.59 8.65
CA LEU A 193 18.53 10.40 8.14
C LEU A 193 18.94 10.65 6.69
N ALA A 194 20.20 10.41 6.35
CA ALA A 194 20.67 10.37 4.98
C ALA A 194 20.76 8.90 4.52
N VAL A 195 20.08 8.57 3.44
CA VAL A 195 20.04 7.22 2.86
C VAL A 195 20.76 7.24 1.53
N LYS A 196 21.72 6.35 1.34
CA LYS A 196 22.40 6.18 0.06
C LYS A 196 21.43 5.59 -0.96
N LEU A 197 21.29 6.22 -2.11
CA LEU A 197 20.44 5.72 -3.18
C LEU A 197 21.11 4.53 -3.89
N LEU A 198 20.28 3.70 -4.51
CA LEU A 198 20.78 2.54 -5.23
C LEU A 198 21.74 2.91 -6.37
N PRO A 199 22.69 2.02 -6.71
CA PRO A 199 23.46 2.13 -7.93
C PRO A 199 22.56 2.25 -9.17
N LYS A 200 22.97 3.03 -10.17
CA LYS A 200 22.16 3.33 -11.36
C LYS A 200 21.60 2.06 -12.05
N LYS A 201 22.43 1.02 -12.22
CA LYS A 201 22.00 -0.24 -12.84
C LYS A 201 20.82 -0.89 -12.13
N LEU A 202 20.87 -0.99 -10.79
CA LEU A 202 19.82 -1.59 -9.98
C LEU A 202 18.56 -0.70 -9.96
N ALA A 203 18.75 0.62 -9.92
CA ALA A 203 17.65 1.58 -10.01
C ALA A 203 16.91 1.50 -11.36
N ASP A 204 17.64 1.30 -12.45
CA ASP A 204 17.04 1.19 -13.79
C ASP A 204 16.31 -0.14 -13.97
N TYR A 205 16.86 -1.26 -13.49
CA TYR A 205 16.19 -2.56 -13.44
C TYR A 205 14.86 -2.47 -12.68
N TYR A 206 14.89 -1.87 -11.49
CA TYR A 206 13.67 -1.70 -10.70
C TYR A 206 12.63 -0.81 -11.41
N LYS A 207 13.05 0.28 -12.06
CA LYS A 207 12.14 1.15 -12.82
C LYS A 207 11.44 0.41 -13.97
N GLU A 208 12.15 -0.50 -14.62
CA GLU A 208 11.59 -1.30 -15.71
C GLU A 208 10.54 -2.29 -15.18
N ALA A 209 10.85 -3.04 -14.12
CA ALA A 209 9.89 -3.91 -13.45
C ALA A 209 8.63 -3.15 -12.98
N LYS A 210 8.80 -1.95 -12.41
CA LYS A 210 7.68 -1.09 -12.01
C LYS A 210 6.84 -0.64 -13.21
N ARG A 211 7.45 -0.29 -14.34
CA ARG A 211 6.72 0.08 -15.57
C ARG A 211 5.89 -1.08 -16.11
N GLU A 212 6.42 -2.29 -16.09
CA GLU A 212 5.67 -3.47 -16.53
C GLU A 212 4.46 -3.73 -15.65
N PHE A 213 4.63 -3.64 -14.34
CA PHE A 213 3.51 -3.75 -13.39
C PHE A 213 2.45 -2.67 -13.66
N GLN A 214 2.83 -1.40 -13.81
CA GLN A 214 1.90 -0.32 -14.13
C GLN A 214 1.14 -0.57 -15.43
N ARG A 215 1.83 -1.06 -16.48
CA ARG A 215 1.17 -1.44 -17.74
C ARG A 215 0.13 -2.53 -17.54
N SER A 216 0.42 -3.53 -16.69
CA SER A 216 -0.53 -4.60 -16.39
C SER A 216 -1.79 -4.08 -15.68
N LEU A 217 -1.63 -3.15 -14.72
CA LEU A 217 -2.74 -2.49 -14.03
C LEU A 217 -3.61 -1.68 -15.00
N PHE A 218 -3.01 -0.83 -15.84
CA PHE A 218 -3.76 -0.05 -16.83
C PHE A 218 -4.50 -0.93 -17.84
N ARG A 219 -3.93 -2.06 -18.24
CA ARG A 219 -4.63 -3.02 -19.13
C ARG A 219 -5.87 -3.60 -18.41
N LYS A 220 -5.74 -4.04 -17.16
CA LYS A 220 -6.87 -4.56 -16.37
C LYS A 220 -7.97 -3.51 -16.18
N ASP A 221 -7.61 -2.27 -15.88
CA ASP A 221 -8.57 -1.18 -15.70
C ASP A 221 -9.26 -0.82 -17.04
N LEU A 222 -8.51 -0.81 -18.14
CA LEU A 222 -9.06 -0.58 -19.47
C LEU A 222 -10.09 -1.65 -19.83
N GLU A 223 -9.78 -2.92 -19.62
CA GLU A 223 -10.72 -4.03 -19.88
C GLU A 223 -11.96 -3.92 -18.99
N LYS A 224 -11.80 -3.62 -17.70
CA LYS A 224 -12.93 -3.40 -16.77
C LYS A 224 -13.83 -2.26 -17.23
N ASN A 225 -13.25 -1.16 -17.70
CA ASN A 225 -14.00 -0.01 -18.20
C ASN A 225 -14.69 -0.32 -19.55
N LYS A 226 -14.04 -1.07 -20.46
CA LYS A 226 -14.67 -1.56 -21.69
C LYS A 226 -15.90 -2.42 -21.37
N ARG A 227 -15.77 -3.42 -20.49
CA ARG A 227 -16.90 -4.28 -20.06
C ARG A 227 -18.05 -3.49 -19.43
N LYS A 228 -17.75 -2.44 -18.65
CA LYS A 228 -18.79 -1.55 -18.07
C LYS A 228 -19.49 -0.76 -19.16
N ARG A 229 -18.75 -0.22 -20.14
CA ARG A 229 -19.30 0.51 -21.28
C ARG A 229 -20.20 -0.37 -22.12
N ASP A 230 -19.76 -1.59 -22.44
CA ASP A 230 -20.53 -2.53 -23.26
C ASP A 230 -21.83 -2.93 -22.54
N LYS A 231 -21.77 -3.20 -21.23
CA LYS A 231 -22.99 -3.44 -20.42
C LYS A 231 -23.94 -2.24 -20.41
N PHE A 232 -23.40 -1.01 -20.46
CA PHE A 232 -24.22 0.20 -20.48
C PHE A 232 -24.87 0.42 -21.84
N ILE A 233 -24.17 0.08 -22.94
CA ILE A 233 -24.71 0.12 -24.30
C ILE A 233 -25.85 -0.88 -24.44
N VAL A 234 -25.61 -2.14 -24.05
CA VAL A 234 -26.64 -3.19 -24.08
C VAL A 234 -27.87 -2.82 -23.24
N LYS A 235 -27.70 -2.13 -22.08
CA LYS A 235 -28.83 -1.63 -21.29
C LYS A 235 -29.59 -0.47 -21.95
N LYS A 236 -28.99 0.27 -22.89
CA LYS A 236 -29.65 1.34 -23.62
C LYS A 236 -30.45 0.88 -24.83
N GLU A 237 -30.15 -0.30 -25.38
CA GLU A 237 -30.94 -0.91 -26.44
C GLU A 237 -32.27 -1.37 -25.83
N LYS A 238 -33.30 -0.59 -26.05
CA LYS A 238 -34.65 -0.91 -25.64
C LYS A 238 -35.20 -2.00 -26.55
N PRO A 239 -35.65 -3.16 -26.04
CA PRO A 239 -36.23 -4.18 -26.88
C PRO A 239 -37.49 -3.65 -27.57
N LYS A 240 -37.54 -3.77 -28.90
CA LYS A 240 -38.73 -3.47 -29.70
C LYS A 240 -39.81 -4.51 -29.40
N ARG A 241 -41.01 -4.04 -29.22
CA ARG A 241 -42.21 -4.86 -29.02
C ARG A 241 -43.26 -4.52 -30.03
N VAL A 242 -44.01 -5.53 -30.43
CA VAL A 242 -45.13 -5.38 -31.35
C VAL A 242 -46.42 -5.79 -30.64
N CYS A 243 -47.43 -5.00 -30.72
CA CYS A 243 -48.74 -5.37 -30.16
C CYS A 243 -49.39 -6.46 -31.05
N PRO A 244 -49.80 -7.61 -30.48
CA PRO A 244 -50.44 -8.67 -31.24
C PRO A 244 -51.78 -8.20 -31.86
N SER A 245 -52.50 -7.29 -31.20
CA SER A 245 -53.84 -6.86 -31.62
C SER A 245 -53.81 -5.70 -32.62
N CYS A 246 -53.07 -4.62 -32.32
CA CYS A 246 -53.05 -3.42 -33.19
C CYS A 246 -51.79 -3.25 -34.06
N LYS A 247 -50.82 -4.19 -33.94
CA LYS A 247 -49.53 -4.20 -34.67
C LYS A 247 -48.64 -2.98 -34.41
N TYR A 248 -48.97 -2.16 -33.41
CA TYR A 248 -48.13 -1.01 -33.05
C TYR A 248 -46.79 -1.47 -32.49
N GLU A 249 -45.71 -0.85 -32.99
CA GLU A 249 -44.34 -1.14 -32.55
C GLU A 249 -43.87 -0.06 -31.59
N TRP A 250 -43.26 -0.46 -30.46
CA TRP A 250 -42.65 0.49 -29.49
C TRP A 250 -41.42 -0.10 -28.83
N GLU A 251 -40.60 0.78 -28.35
CA GLU A 251 -39.45 0.41 -27.51
C GLU A 251 -39.80 0.57 -26.05
N THR A 252 -39.44 -0.40 -25.22
CA THR A 252 -39.75 -0.38 -23.79
C THR A 252 -38.63 -0.94 -22.93
N ILE A 253 -38.37 -0.30 -21.78
CA ILE A 253 -37.44 -0.76 -20.75
C ILE A 253 -38.13 -1.84 -19.87
N VAL A 254 -39.44 -1.87 -19.85
CA VAL A 254 -40.22 -2.80 -19.04
C VAL A 254 -40.15 -4.20 -19.68
N LYS A 255 -39.59 -5.16 -18.93
CA LYS A 255 -39.39 -6.54 -19.41
C LYS A 255 -40.71 -7.22 -19.81
N ASN A 256 -41.80 -6.94 -19.10
CA ASN A 256 -43.14 -7.42 -19.41
C ASN A 256 -44.17 -6.27 -19.26
N PRO A 257 -44.38 -5.45 -20.28
CA PRO A 257 -45.41 -4.40 -20.24
C PRO A 257 -46.79 -5.05 -20.15
N LYS A 258 -47.62 -4.56 -19.26
CA LYS A 258 -48.95 -5.11 -18.99
C LYS A 258 -49.98 -4.68 -20.04
N LYS A 259 -49.77 -3.57 -20.72
CA LYS A 259 -50.69 -2.99 -21.71
C LYS A 259 -49.93 -2.40 -22.88
N CYS A 260 -50.57 -2.44 -24.06
CA CYS A 260 -50.09 -1.72 -25.27
C CYS A 260 -50.27 -0.21 -25.06
N PRO A 261 -49.26 0.64 -25.35
CA PRO A 261 -49.38 2.09 -25.22
C PRO A 261 -50.39 2.72 -26.19
N ASN A 262 -50.64 2.04 -27.33
CA ASN A 262 -51.56 2.54 -28.38
C ASN A 262 -53.02 2.13 -28.13
N CYS A 263 -53.30 0.84 -28.10
CA CYS A 263 -54.67 0.36 -27.97
C CYS A 263 -55.13 0.03 -26.52
N GLN A 264 -54.24 0.18 -25.53
CA GLN A 264 -54.47 -0.12 -24.10
C GLN A 264 -54.87 -1.56 -23.79
N GLU A 265 -54.84 -2.48 -24.74
CA GLU A 265 -55.17 -3.89 -24.57
C GLU A 265 -54.14 -4.56 -23.67
N ARG A 266 -54.62 -5.50 -22.81
CA ARG A 266 -53.75 -6.28 -21.93
C ARG A 266 -52.91 -7.26 -22.74
N LEU A 267 -51.59 -7.15 -22.59
CA LEU A 267 -50.62 -8.06 -23.20
C LEU A 267 -50.53 -9.34 -22.31
N GLN A 268 -50.68 -10.48 -22.94
CA GLN A 268 -50.44 -11.75 -22.24
C GLN A 268 -48.95 -11.91 -21.92
N ARG A 269 -48.65 -12.47 -20.76
CA ARG A 269 -47.25 -12.81 -20.44
C ARG A 269 -46.74 -13.81 -21.48
N ALA A 270 -45.61 -13.47 -22.12
CA ALA A 270 -44.93 -14.46 -22.95
C ALA A 270 -44.56 -15.65 -22.04
N THR A 271 -45.18 -16.78 -22.26
CA THR A 271 -44.74 -18.05 -21.71
C THR A 271 -43.38 -18.34 -22.33
N THR A 272 -42.31 -18.23 -21.52
CA THR A 272 -40.99 -18.77 -21.86
C THR A 272 -41.13 -20.30 -21.92
N THR A 273 -41.13 -20.83 -23.12
CA THR A 273 -40.76 -22.23 -23.37
C THR A 273 -39.25 -22.36 -23.27
#